data_fbfc2b56008cbf4cc0fa6649338bdf69
#
_entry.id   fbfc2b56008cbf4cc0fa6649338bdf69
#
_cell.length_a   1.000
_cell.length_b   1.000
_cell.length_c   1.000
_cell.angle_alpha   90.00
_cell.angle_beta   90.00
_cell.angle_gamma   90.00
#
_symmetry.space_group_name_H-M   'P 1'
#
loop_
_entity.id
_entity.type
_entity.pdbx_description
1 polymer ?
#
loop_
_entity_poly.entity_id
_entity_poly.type
_entity_poly.pdbx_seq_one_letter_code
_entity_poly.pdbx_strand_id
1 'polypeptide(L)'
;MADLDRVREALRASMTAWATLEVRGDQARVTPAPDPDTLALHLERLDPQWGLIWACDSVQPPVVRARLTLLGTVREGLATAHTLHDAKLAALADAARTYGVSPAGEPTWVESDPDDGANTSDLEADAPVPAAARPLPPEPPRDPQMDKARRHIEDLLEQLKGAGRGGEAARILMRGYGETVEESRAIYKELQAILKG
;
A
#
# COMPACT_ATOMS: atom_id res chain seq x y z
N MET A 1 14.20 17.55 25.81
CA MET A 1 12.74 17.62 26.05
C MET A 1 12.06 18.57 25.07
N ALA A 2 12.56 19.79 24.84
CA ALA A 2 11.97 20.75 23.90
C ALA A 2 11.79 20.23 22.45
N ASP A 3 12.68 19.38 21.96
CA ASP A 3 12.61 18.86 20.58
C ASP A 3 11.49 17.82 20.41
N LEU A 4 11.25 16.99 21.41
CA LEU A 4 10.16 16.00 21.33
C LEU A 4 8.78 16.68 21.38
N ASP A 5 8.64 17.76 22.14
CA ASP A 5 7.37 18.50 22.21
C ASP A 5 7.09 19.23 20.89
N ARG A 6 8.11 19.78 20.23
CA ARG A 6 8.01 20.37 18.89
C ARG A 6 7.62 19.31 17.85
N VAL A 7 8.22 18.11 17.92
CA VAL A 7 7.85 16.98 17.04
C VAL A 7 6.39 16.57 17.25
N ARG A 8 5.94 16.49 18.49
CA ARG A 8 4.52 16.21 18.81
C ARG A 8 3.58 17.30 18.29
N GLU A 9 3.99 18.55 18.36
CA GLU A 9 3.22 19.66 17.79
C GLU A 9 3.15 19.56 16.26
N ALA A 10 4.25 19.26 15.58
CA ALA A 10 4.29 19.02 14.15
C ALA A 10 3.39 17.84 13.73
N LEU A 11 3.43 16.73 14.47
CA LEU A 11 2.53 15.60 14.25
C LEU A 11 1.05 15.98 14.43
N ARG A 12 0.71 16.78 15.45
CA ARG A 12 -0.67 17.28 15.62
C ARG A 12 -1.09 18.22 14.50
N ALA A 13 -0.21 19.13 14.11
CA ALA A 13 -0.49 20.09 13.02
C ALA A 13 -0.68 19.39 11.66
N SER A 14 -0.08 18.22 11.47
CA SER A 14 -0.24 17.42 10.24
C SER A 14 -1.50 16.54 10.22
N MET A 15 -2.31 16.49 11.30
CA MET A 15 -3.57 15.71 11.38
C MET A 15 -4.67 16.36 10.53
N THR A 16 -4.46 16.48 9.24
CA THR A 16 -5.36 17.14 8.28
C THR A 16 -6.02 16.18 7.30
N ALA A 17 -5.55 14.93 7.24
CA ALA A 17 -6.13 13.87 6.43
C ALA A 17 -7.13 13.03 7.22
N TRP A 18 -7.93 12.25 6.50
CA TRP A 18 -8.86 11.27 7.04
C TRP A 18 -8.59 9.90 6.42
N ALA A 19 -8.58 8.86 7.24
CA ALA A 19 -8.46 7.48 6.78
C ALA A 19 -9.81 6.78 6.96
N THR A 20 -10.30 6.15 5.90
CA THR A 20 -11.51 5.32 5.93
C THR A 20 -11.15 3.91 6.36
N LEU A 21 -11.51 3.56 7.58
CA LEU A 21 -11.21 2.25 8.15
C LEU A 21 -12.15 1.17 7.64
N GLU A 22 -13.42 1.49 7.49
CA GLU A 22 -14.47 0.54 7.13
C GLU A 22 -15.61 1.27 6.40
N VAL A 23 -16.25 0.59 5.45
CA VAL A 23 -17.44 1.08 4.75
C VAL A 23 -18.57 0.07 4.94
N ARG A 24 -19.77 0.55 5.30
CA ARG A 24 -21.00 -0.23 5.48
C ARG A 24 -22.16 0.48 4.82
N GLY A 25 -22.53 0.04 3.62
CA GLY A 25 -23.60 0.69 2.85
C GLY A 25 -23.22 2.13 2.51
N ASP A 26 -23.99 3.07 3.00
CA ASP A 26 -23.85 4.52 2.85
C ASP A 26 -23.04 5.19 3.98
N GLN A 27 -22.43 4.40 4.86
CA GLN A 27 -21.65 4.91 5.98
C GLN A 27 -20.19 4.48 5.90
N ALA A 28 -19.28 5.40 6.17
CA ALA A 28 -17.87 5.15 6.32
C ALA A 28 -17.42 5.45 7.75
N ARG A 29 -16.62 4.55 8.31
CA ARG A 29 -15.94 4.78 9.58
C ARG A 29 -14.59 5.42 9.32
N VAL A 30 -14.42 6.66 9.73
CA VAL A 30 -13.23 7.46 9.46
C VAL A 30 -12.46 7.81 10.73
N THR A 31 -11.18 8.03 10.61
CA THR A 31 -10.30 8.51 11.67
C THR A 31 -9.37 9.60 11.14
N PRO A 32 -9.10 10.67 11.92
CA PRO A 32 -8.08 11.63 11.55
C PRO A 32 -6.71 10.98 11.45
N ALA A 33 -5.94 11.39 10.46
CA ALA A 33 -4.59 10.88 10.21
C ALA A 33 -3.64 12.01 9.80
N PRO A 34 -2.33 11.86 10.05
CA PRO A 34 -1.36 12.80 9.53
C PRO A 34 -1.34 12.74 7.99
N ASP A 35 -1.41 13.90 7.35
CA ASP A 35 -1.12 14.05 5.95
C ASP A 35 0.40 13.97 5.73
N PRO A 36 0.92 13.05 4.90
CA PRO A 36 2.34 12.83 4.73
C PRO A 36 3.10 14.05 4.21
N ASP A 37 2.50 14.85 3.32
CA ASP A 37 3.13 16.00 2.71
C ASP A 37 3.22 17.15 3.71
N THR A 38 2.14 17.41 4.43
CA THR A 38 2.11 18.39 5.52
C THR A 38 3.09 17.99 6.63
N LEU A 39 3.17 16.68 6.95
CA LEU A 39 4.11 16.17 7.92
C LEU A 39 5.56 16.41 7.49
N ALA A 40 5.89 16.15 6.23
CA ALA A 40 7.22 16.39 5.66
C ALA A 40 7.63 17.87 5.82
N LEU A 41 6.75 18.79 5.44
CA LEU A 41 7.01 20.22 5.55
C LEU A 41 7.34 20.68 6.98
N HIS A 42 6.68 20.08 7.98
CA HIS A 42 6.91 20.41 9.38
C HIS A 42 8.19 19.76 9.92
N LEU A 43 8.47 18.51 9.53
CA LEU A 43 9.59 17.73 10.10
C LEU A 43 10.93 18.08 9.48
N GLU A 44 11.01 18.40 8.19
CA GLU A 44 12.28 18.73 7.52
C GLU A 44 13.08 19.83 8.22
N ARG A 45 12.41 20.78 8.87
CA ARG A 45 13.03 21.88 9.62
C ARG A 45 13.40 21.50 11.06
N LEU A 46 12.71 20.49 11.63
CA LEU A 46 12.88 20.10 13.03
C LEU A 46 13.87 18.96 13.18
N ASP A 47 13.86 18.02 12.26
CA ASP A 47 14.70 16.83 12.25
C ASP A 47 15.08 16.48 10.81
N PRO A 48 16.23 16.98 10.30
CA PRO A 48 16.68 16.65 8.94
C PRO A 48 16.92 15.16 8.68
N GLN A 49 16.95 14.34 9.73
CA GLN A 49 17.12 12.89 9.63
C GLN A 49 15.80 12.11 9.81
N TRP A 50 14.69 12.82 9.83
CA TRP A 50 13.40 12.15 9.88
C TRP A 50 13.21 11.21 8.68
N GLY A 51 12.39 10.20 8.85
CA GLY A 51 12.10 9.27 7.76
C GLY A 51 10.77 8.58 7.94
N LEU A 52 10.11 8.32 6.82
CA LEU A 52 8.85 7.57 6.75
C LEU A 52 8.99 6.47 5.70
N ILE A 53 8.78 5.22 6.12
CA ILE A 53 8.85 4.05 5.26
C ILE A 53 7.54 3.29 5.37
N TRP A 54 7.01 2.88 4.22
CA TRP A 54 5.82 2.06 4.12
C TRP A 54 6.19 0.62 3.78
N ALA A 55 5.58 -0.34 4.46
CA ALA A 55 5.61 -1.75 4.11
C ALA A 55 4.17 -2.25 3.97
N CYS A 56 3.85 -2.89 2.86
CA CYS A 56 2.55 -3.51 2.64
C CYS A 56 2.68 -5.00 2.96
N ASP A 57 2.06 -5.43 4.06
CA ASP A 57 2.08 -6.82 4.50
C ASP A 57 1.02 -7.66 3.77
N SER A 58 -0.08 -7.03 3.34
CA SER A 58 -1.15 -7.64 2.53
C SER A 58 -1.86 -6.58 1.68
N VAL A 59 -2.35 -6.99 0.50
CA VAL A 59 -3.12 -6.12 -0.40
C VAL A 59 -4.62 -6.34 -0.22
N GLN A 60 -5.06 -7.55 0.14
CA GLN A 60 -6.48 -7.93 0.32
C GLN A 60 -6.66 -8.81 1.56
N PRO A 61 -7.19 -8.27 2.67
CA PRO A 61 -7.42 -6.83 2.90
C PRO A 61 -6.10 -6.06 2.96
N PRO A 62 -6.09 -4.74 2.69
CA PRO A 62 -4.89 -3.94 2.80
C PRO A 62 -4.40 -3.90 4.25
N VAL A 63 -3.16 -4.36 4.49
CA VAL A 63 -2.48 -4.28 5.78
C VAL A 63 -1.16 -3.57 5.55
N VAL A 64 -1.00 -2.41 6.17
CA VAL A 64 0.17 -1.55 5.98
C VAL A 64 0.86 -1.30 7.30
N ARG A 65 2.16 -1.32 7.26
CA ARG A 65 3.05 -0.89 8.34
C ARG A 65 3.71 0.42 7.95
N ALA A 66 3.60 1.42 8.85
CA ALA A 66 4.32 2.68 8.76
C ALA A 66 5.49 2.66 9.75
N ARG A 67 6.70 2.88 9.27
CA ARG A 67 7.88 3.09 10.12
C ARG A 67 8.24 4.56 10.09
N LEU A 68 8.08 5.22 11.21
CA LEU A 68 8.39 6.64 11.39
C LEU A 68 9.63 6.80 12.25
N THR A 69 10.65 7.48 11.72
CA THR A 69 11.90 7.79 12.42
C THR A 69 11.90 9.27 12.77
N LEU A 70 11.99 9.61 14.05
CA LEU A 70 12.03 10.97 14.55
C LEU A 70 13.07 11.08 15.67
N LEU A 71 13.95 12.07 15.60
CA LEU A 71 15.04 12.29 16.57
C LEU A 71 15.86 11.02 16.85
N GLY A 72 16.16 10.27 15.79
CA GLY A 72 16.87 8.99 15.88
C GLY A 72 16.07 7.83 16.51
N THR A 73 14.82 8.05 16.88
CA THR A 73 13.94 7.01 17.43
C THR A 73 13.02 6.48 16.33
N VAL A 74 13.00 5.15 16.17
CA VAL A 74 12.12 4.48 15.22
C VAL A 74 10.87 3.98 15.94
N ARG A 75 9.71 4.28 15.38
CA ARG A 75 8.42 3.75 15.85
C ARG A 75 7.63 3.20 14.67
N GLU A 76 6.87 2.16 14.93
CA GLU A 76 6.04 1.52 13.91
C GLU A 76 4.57 1.61 14.31
N GLY A 77 3.72 1.79 13.29
CA GLY A 77 2.29 1.64 13.38
C GLY A 77 1.83 0.62 12.34
N LEU A 78 0.76 -0.10 12.64
CA LEU A 78 0.17 -1.12 11.79
C LEU A 78 -1.33 -0.85 11.69
N ALA A 79 -1.84 -0.85 10.46
CA ALA A 79 -3.28 -0.70 10.25
C ALA A 79 -3.78 -1.49 9.06
N THR A 80 -5.06 -1.80 9.11
CA THR A 80 -5.89 -2.23 7.99
C THR A 80 -6.98 -1.20 7.76
N ALA A 81 -7.38 -1.00 6.50
CA ALA A 81 -8.42 -0.06 6.13
C ALA A 81 -9.12 -0.49 4.84
N HIS A 82 -10.07 0.32 4.36
CA HIS A 82 -10.85 0.00 3.17
C HIS A 82 -9.99 -0.03 1.91
N THR A 83 -9.10 0.97 1.76
CA THR A 83 -8.17 1.04 0.63
C THR A 83 -6.71 0.99 1.10
N LEU A 84 -5.78 0.74 0.17
CA LEU A 84 -4.35 0.79 0.46
C LEU A 84 -3.89 2.19 0.90
N HIS A 85 -4.49 3.24 0.33
CA HIS A 85 -4.22 4.62 0.71
C HIS A 85 -4.65 4.88 2.16
N ASP A 86 -5.88 4.52 2.50
CA ASP A 86 -6.39 4.66 3.86
C ASP A 86 -5.60 3.84 4.88
N ALA A 87 -5.18 2.63 4.50
CA ALA A 87 -4.34 1.79 5.36
C ALA A 87 -2.97 2.46 5.65
N LYS A 88 -2.38 3.17 4.68
CA LYS A 88 -1.17 3.98 4.91
C LYS A 88 -1.43 5.09 5.92
N LEU A 89 -2.49 5.89 5.70
CA LEU A 89 -2.84 6.98 6.60
C LEU A 89 -3.13 6.47 8.03
N ALA A 90 -3.90 5.41 8.15
CA ALA A 90 -4.22 4.81 9.44
C ALA A 90 -2.97 4.24 10.15
N ALA A 91 -2.05 3.59 9.42
CA ALA A 91 -0.79 3.11 9.98
C ALA A 91 0.12 4.25 10.45
N LEU A 92 0.14 5.38 9.72
CA LEU A 92 0.86 6.58 10.14
C LEU A 92 0.25 7.18 11.40
N ALA A 93 -1.07 7.24 11.52
CA ALA A 93 -1.76 7.67 12.73
C ALA A 93 -1.42 6.77 13.92
N ASP A 94 -1.33 5.46 13.71
CA ASP A 94 -0.94 4.51 14.74
C ASP A 94 0.54 4.70 15.16
N ALA A 95 1.45 4.92 14.21
CA ALA A 95 2.84 5.27 14.51
C ALA A 95 2.94 6.58 15.32
N ALA A 96 2.15 7.62 14.98
CA ALA A 96 2.11 8.89 15.70
C ALA A 96 1.65 8.72 17.17
N ARG A 97 0.72 7.79 17.44
CA ARG A 97 0.29 7.47 18.83
C ARG A 97 1.45 7.02 19.68
N THR A 98 2.40 6.28 19.12
CA THR A 98 3.57 5.79 19.88
C THR A 98 4.53 6.91 20.28
N TYR A 99 4.42 8.09 19.64
CA TYR A 99 5.08 9.33 20.05
C TYR A 99 4.24 10.16 21.04
N GLY A 100 3.07 9.65 21.46
CA GLY A 100 2.16 10.35 22.40
C GLY A 100 1.26 11.37 21.70
N VAL A 101 1.01 11.20 20.41
CA VAL A 101 0.06 12.01 19.65
C VAL A 101 -1.11 11.14 19.24
N SER A 102 -2.25 11.35 19.88
CA SER A 102 -3.50 10.70 19.49
C SER A 102 -4.31 11.60 18.56
N PRO A 103 -4.99 11.06 17.56
CA PRO A 103 -5.98 11.81 16.81
C PRO A 103 -7.01 12.44 17.76
N ALA A 104 -7.49 13.62 17.43
CA ALA A 104 -8.58 14.23 18.17
C ALA A 104 -9.88 13.47 17.89
N GLY A 105 -10.34 12.70 18.87
CA GLY A 105 -11.58 11.93 18.80
C GLY A 105 -11.38 10.43 18.48
N GLU A 106 -12.45 9.69 18.75
CA GLU A 106 -12.55 8.28 18.33
C GLU A 106 -12.98 8.19 16.85
N PRO A 107 -12.70 7.05 16.17
CA PRO A 107 -13.20 6.83 14.83
C PRO A 107 -14.71 7.01 14.76
N THR A 108 -15.18 7.86 13.86
CA THR A 108 -16.57 8.26 13.75
C THR A 108 -17.19 7.71 12.47
N TRP A 109 -18.45 7.35 12.52
CA TRP A 109 -19.23 7.01 11.35
C TRP A 109 -19.76 8.29 10.70
N VAL A 110 -19.52 8.45 9.40
CA VAL A 110 -20.00 9.56 8.57
C VAL A 110 -20.77 8.99 7.38
N GLU A 111 -21.73 9.76 6.85
CA GLU A 111 -22.36 9.42 5.58
C GLU A 111 -21.31 9.49 4.48
N SER A 112 -21.19 8.43 3.70
CA SER A 112 -20.29 8.30 2.57
C SER A 112 -21.12 8.31 1.30
N ASP A 113 -20.91 9.28 0.43
CA ASP A 113 -21.50 9.25 -0.89
C ASP A 113 -20.82 8.13 -1.69
N PRO A 114 -21.57 7.12 -2.20
CA PRO A 114 -20.98 6.01 -2.94
C PRO A 114 -20.24 6.47 -4.23
N ASP A 115 -20.44 7.70 -4.65
CA ASP A 115 -19.81 8.28 -5.84
C ASP A 115 -18.43 8.93 -5.55
N ASP A 116 -18.11 9.24 -4.30
CA ASP A 116 -16.81 9.80 -3.93
C ASP A 116 -15.64 8.79 -4.03
N GLY A 117 -15.94 7.50 -4.13
CA GLY A 117 -14.94 6.43 -4.28
C GLY A 117 -14.41 6.24 -5.72
N ALA A 118 -15.04 6.86 -6.70
CA ALA A 118 -14.70 6.66 -8.12
C ALA A 118 -13.71 7.70 -8.69
N ASN A 119 -13.31 8.71 -7.93
CA ASN A 119 -12.62 9.89 -8.45
C ASN A 119 -11.11 9.94 -8.14
N THR A 120 -10.46 8.81 -7.83
CA THR A 120 -9.00 8.77 -7.73
C THR A 120 -8.30 8.48 -9.07
N SER A 121 -9.05 8.46 -10.18
CA SER A 121 -8.48 8.22 -11.52
C SER A 121 -8.22 9.50 -12.33
N ASP A 122 -8.64 10.68 -11.88
CA ASP A 122 -8.56 11.92 -12.67
C ASP A 122 -7.50 12.93 -12.19
N LEU A 123 -6.51 12.52 -11.42
CA LEU A 123 -5.34 13.37 -11.11
C LEU A 123 -4.17 13.18 -12.07
N GLU A 124 -4.43 12.75 -13.30
CA GLU A 124 -3.47 12.80 -14.40
C GLU A 124 -3.88 13.81 -15.48
N ALA A 125 -4.00 15.08 -15.15
CA ALA A 125 -3.81 16.15 -16.14
C ALA A 125 -3.71 17.49 -15.43
N ASP A 126 -2.57 18.16 -15.62
CA ASP A 126 -2.33 19.58 -15.43
C ASP A 126 -1.81 20.06 -14.06
N ALA A 127 -0.58 19.67 -13.72
CA ALA A 127 0.26 20.49 -12.85
C ALA A 127 1.61 20.78 -13.54
N PRO A 128 2.11 22.04 -13.52
CA PRO A 128 3.36 22.42 -14.17
C PRO A 128 4.54 21.71 -13.46
N VAL A 129 5.33 21.03 -14.27
CA VAL A 129 6.55 20.29 -13.88
C VAL A 129 7.58 21.26 -13.31
N PRO A 130 8.05 21.13 -12.05
CA PRO A 130 9.32 21.73 -11.65
C PRO A 130 10.46 20.88 -12.22
N ALA A 131 11.37 21.54 -12.90
CA ALA A 131 12.54 20.94 -13.51
C ALA A 131 13.45 20.25 -12.49
N ALA A 132 14.01 19.09 -12.91
CA ALA A 132 15.10 18.32 -12.30
C ALA A 132 14.72 17.21 -11.30
N ALA A 133 13.89 16.25 -11.75
CA ALA A 133 14.01 14.88 -11.27
C ALA A 133 14.83 14.08 -12.28
N ARG A 134 15.90 13.41 -11.83
CA ARG A 134 16.68 12.46 -12.64
C ARG A 134 15.71 11.43 -13.24
N PRO A 135 15.84 11.12 -14.55
CA PRO A 135 15.01 10.08 -15.15
C PRO A 135 15.30 8.75 -14.44
N LEU A 136 14.25 8.16 -13.88
CA LEU A 136 14.24 6.74 -13.52
C LEU A 136 14.63 5.94 -14.78
N PRO A 137 15.41 4.87 -14.64
CA PRO A 137 15.69 4.00 -15.77
C PRO A 137 14.36 3.57 -16.39
N PRO A 138 14.21 3.58 -17.71
CA PRO A 138 12.99 3.12 -18.35
C PRO A 138 12.70 1.70 -17.87
N GLU A 139 11.47 1.46 -17.40
CA GLU A 139 11.01 0.09 -17.18
C GLU A 139 11.28 -0.70 -18.46
N PRO A 140 11.87 -1.90 -18.37
CA PRO A 140 12.10 -2.70 -19.53
C PRO A 140 10.75 -2.90 -20.25
N PRO A 141 10.71 -2.79 -21.59
CA PRO A 141 9.48 -2.91 -22.34
C PRO A 141 8.79 -4.22 -21.97
N ARG A 142 7.57 -4.12 -21.44
CA ARG A 142 6.75 -5.29 -21.10
C ARG A 142 6.53 -6.08 -22.38
N ASP A 143 7.03 -7.31 -22.40
CA ASP A 143 6.84 -8.18 -23.54
C ASP A 143 5.38 -8.70 -23.54
N PRO A 144 4.56 -8.34 -24.53
CA PRO A 144 3.16 -8.78 -24.59
C PRO A 144 3.01 -10.32 -24.61
N GLN A 145 4.08 -11.04 -25.02
CA GLN A 145 4.09 -12.51 -24.99
C GLN A 145 4.26 -13.04 -23.57
N MET A 146 5.04 -12.35 -22.73
CA MET A 146 5.18 -12.70 -21.31
C MET A 146 3.88 -12.47 -20.55
N ASP A 147 3.20 -11.36 -20.80
CA ASP A 147 1.90 -11.08 -20.15
C ASP A 147 0.84 -12.11 -20.53
N LYS A 148 0.84 -12.55 -21.80
CA LYS A 148 -0.04 -13.64 -22.26
C LYS A 148 0.31 -14.99 -21.62
N ALA A 149 1.59 -15.32 -21.49
CA ALA A 149 2.04 -16.54 -20.85
C ALA A 149 1.65 -16.58 -19.36
N ARG A 150 1.80 -15.47 -18.65
CA ARG A 150 1.39 -15.34 -17.24
C ARG A 150 -0.11 -15.56 -17.06
N ARG A 151 -0.95 -14.92 -17.85
CA ARG A 151 -2.41 -15.12 -17.81
C ARG A 151 -2.79 -16.59 -18.01
N HIS A 152 -2.17 -17.29 -18.95
CA HIS A 152 -2.45 -18.71 -19.17
C HIS A 152 -2.04 -19.58 -17.97
N ILE A 153 -0.96 -19.22 -17.27
CA ILE A 153 -0.57 -19.91 -16.02
C ILE A 153 -1.60 -19.63 -14.92
N GLU A 154 -2.07 -18.41 -14.79
CA GLU A 154 -3.08 -18.00 -13.79
C GLU A 154 -4.41 -18.73 -14.01
N ASP A 155 -4.89 -18.81 -15.26
CA ASP A 155 -6.11 -19.54 -15.61
C ASP A 155 -6.00 -21.03 -15.25
N LEU A 156 -4.82 -21.64 -15.48
CA LEU A 156 -4.59 -23.03 -15.18
C LEU A 156 -4.50 -23.30 -13.67
N LEU A 157 -3.97 -22.35 -12.91
CA LEU A 157 -3.94 -22.40 -11.45
C LEU A 157 -5.34 -22.36 -10.84
N GLU A 158 -6.22 -21.57 -11.40
CA GLU A 158 -7.61 -21.51 -10.96
C GLU A 158 -8.32 -22.85 -11.20
N GLN A 159 -8.07 -23.47 -12.35
CA GLN A 159 -8.58 -24.81 -12.65
C GLN A 159 -8.01 -25.87 -11.68
N LEU A 160 -6.72 -25.83 -11.36
CA LEU A 160 -6.08 -26.76 -10.41
C LEU A 160 -6.58 -26.55 -8.97
N LYS A 161 -6.87 -25.31 -8.57
CA LYS A 161 -7.54 -25.01 -7.31
C LYS A 161 -8.93 -25.62 -7.25
N GLY A 162 -9.73 -25.46 -8.32
CA GLY A 162 -11.06 -26.07 -8.45
C GLY A 162 -11.03 -27.61 -8.42
N ALA A 163 -9.96 -28.21 -8.95
CA ALA A 163 -9.73 -29.67 -8.92
C ALA A 163 -9.15 -30.21 -7.59
N GLY A 164 -8.94 -29.33 -6.58
CA GLY A 164 -8.37 -29.72 -5.28
C GLY A 164 -6.86 -29.96 -5.29
N ARG A 165 -6.17 -29.68 -6.39
CA ARG A 165 -4.71 -29.90 -6.58
C ARG A 165 -3.86 -28.63 -6.40
N GLY A 166 -4.42 -27.59 -5.74
CA GLY A 166 -3.74 -26.32 -5.51
C GLY A 166 -2.40 -26.43 -4.76
N GLY A 167 -2.24 -27.42 -3.89
CA GLY A 167 -1.00 -27.64 -3.15
C GLY A 167 0.17 -28.11 -4.02
N GLU A 168 -0.10 -28.91 -5.07
CA GLU A 168 0.92 -29.36 -6.03
C GLU A 168 1.32 -28.21 -6.96
N ALA A 169 0.33 -27.42 -7.40
CA ALA A 169 0.55 -26.24 -8.21
C ALA A 169 1.38 -25.17 -7.48
N ALA A 170 1.13 -24.96 -6.19
CA ALA A 170 1.89 -24.02 -5.36
C ALA A 170 3.38 -24.38 -5.29
N ARG A 171 3.75 -25.66 -5.24
CA ARG A 171 5.15 -26.08 -5.21
C ARG A 171 5.91 -25.73 -6.49
N ILE A 172 5.23 -25.80 -7.64
CA ILE A 172 5.84 -25.41 -8.92
C ILE A 172 6.03 -23.90 -8.97
N LEU A 173 5.04 -23.13 -8.50
CA LEU A 173 5.10 -21.67 -8.47
C LEU A 173 6.07 -21.08 -7.47
N MET A 174 6.52 -21.83 -6.48
CA MET A 174 7.61 -21.39 -5.61
C MET A 174 8.90 -21.08 -6.39
N ARG A 175 9.03 -21.55 -7.62
CA ARG A 175 10.13 -21.21 -8.55
C ARG A 175 9.88 -19.93 -9.37
N GLY A 176 8.70 -19.29 -9.21
CA GLY A 176 8.28 -18.12 -9.97
C GLY A 176 7.52 -18.48 -11.26
N TYR A 177 7.13 -17.44 -12.00
CA TYR A 177 6.42 -17.58 -13.29
C TYR A 177 7.37 -17.76 -14.49
N GLY A 178 8.68 -17.80 -14.24
CA GLY A 178 9.72 -17.77 -15.26
C GLY A 178 10.08 -16.33 -15.70
N GLU A 179 11.35 -16.12 -16.00
CA GLU A 179 11.87 -14.82 -16.47
C GLU A 179 11.79 -14.71 -18.01
N THR A 180 11.62 -15.85 -18.68
CA THR A 180 11.51 -15.94 -20.16
C THR A 180 10.21 -16.60 -20.57
N VAL A 181 9.79 -16.37 -21.82
CA VAL A 181 8.60 -17.02 -22.42
C VAL A 181 8.77 -18.55 -22.47
N GLU A 182 10.00 -19.03 -22.64
CA GLU A 182 10.29 -20.46 -22.68
C GLU A 182 10.15 -21.11 -21.31
N GLU A 183 10.63 -20.46 -20.25
CA GLU A 183 10.46 -20.91 -18.86
C GLU A 183 8.98 -20.91 -18.46
N SER A 184 8.25 -19.85 -18.81
CA SER A 184 6.80 -19.78 -18.56
C SER A 184 6.04 -20.91 -19.28
N ARG A 185 6.45 -21.29 -20.50
CA ARG A 185 5.89 -22.43 -21.23
C ARG A 185 6.23 -23.77 -20.56
N ALA A 186 7.42 -23.93 -19.99
CA ALA A 186 7.80 -25.12 -19.25
C ALA A 186 6.94 -25.27 -17.99
N ILE A 187 6.77 -24.20 -17.22
CA ILE A 187 5.91 -24.15 -16.02
C ILE A 187 4.46 -24.48 -16.39
N TYR A 188 3.93 -23.92 -17.47
CA TYR A 188 2.59 -24.21 -17.96
C TYR A 188 2.41 -25.71 -18.27
N LYS A 189 3.38 -26.36 -18.92
CA LYS A 189 3.34 -27.81 -19.22
C LYS A 189 3.37 -28.66 -17.96
N GLU A 190 4.18 -28.27 -16.96
CA GLU A 190 4.22 -28.98 -15.66
C GLU A 190 2.88 -28.89 -14.93
N LEU A 191 2.26 -27.71 -14.88
CA LEU A 191 0.94 -27.51 -14.30
C LEU A 191 -0.15 -28.28 -15.07
N GLN A 192 -0.06 -28.32 -16.40
CA GLN A 192 -0.99 -29.09 -17.24
C GLN A 192 -0.86 -30.61 -17.02
N ALA A 193 0.35 -31.12 -16.74
CA ALA A 193 0.56 -32.50 -16.40
C ALA A 193 -0.13 -32.87 -15.07
N ILE A 194 -0.11 -32.00 -14.09
CA ILE A 194 -0.84 -32.19 -12.82
C ILE A 194 -2.36 -32.25 -13.07
N LEU A 195 -2.90 -31.45 -13.99
CA LEU A 195 -4.35 -31.45 -14.27
C LEU A 195 -4.82 -32.73 -14.95
N LYS A 196 -3.94 -33.41 -15.73
CA LYS A 196 -4.26 -34.58 -16.52
C LYS A 196 -4.00 -35.93 -15.78
N GLY A 197 -3.21 -35.91 -14.73
CA GLY A 197 -2.89 -37.10 -13.89
C GLY A 197 -3.76 -37.18 -12.68
#